data_71eb2195e55fefe3e8a2ff75aadf1dd3
#
_entry.id   71eb2195e55fefe3e8a2ff75aadf1dd3
#
_cell.length_a   1.000
_cell.length_b   1.000
_cell.length_c   1.000
_cell.angle_alpha   90.00
_cell.angle_beta   90.00
_cell.angle_gamma   90.00
#
_symmetry.space_group_name_H-M   'P 1'
#
loop_
_entity.id
_entity.type
_entity.pdbx_description
1 polymer ?
#
loop_
_entity_poly.entity_id
_entity_poly.type
_entity_poly.pdbx_seq_one_letter_code
_entity_poly.pdbx_strand_id
1 'polypeptide(L)'
;MYAVLDIETTGGKFNEEGITEIAIYRFDGHTVTDQFISLVNPEKPIQDFVVKLTGINNKMLRNAPKFYEVAKRIIEITKDCILVAHNAEFDSRVLTTEFKRLGYNYQVNSLCTVELSRKLIPDEDSYSLGKLCKSLGIPMSNRHRASGDALATVQLFKLLLEKDQDKTIVQQTVKYFDKRDIKDKLNTILDSIPEKMGVFYVHDENGKVIYIGRNKNLKSEVNRLFLKESKRAQRIHERVQSVSYELTGNELFTRLRYNIELETLQPKYNFGRKKKLNSENFAHSDFIIQHKGREVEENAIILVENNEVTGYGFTNLSFQESQLDVLKSILTPTENKELAKSIIKNYLKNNAVSKIIRF
;
A
#
# COMPACT_ATOMS: atom_id res chain seq x y z
N MET A 1 19.34 -7.42 17.99
CA MET A 1 20.46 -7.24 17.08
C MET A 1 20.22 -6.00 16.23
N TYR A 2 21.27 -5.27 15.90
CA TYR A 2 21.23 -4.04 15.12
C TYR A 2 22.19 -4.15 13.92
N ALA A 3 21.84 -3.51 12.81
CA ALA A 3 22.73 -3.31 11.67
C ALA A 3 22.93 -1.80 11.52
N VAL A 4 24.04 -1.31 12.05
CA VAL A 4 24.37 0.13 11.98
C VAL A 4 25.05 0.39 10.65
N LEU A 5 24.48 1.28 9.86
CA LEU A 5 24.96 1.52 8.50
C LEU A 5 25.04 3.01 8.15
N ASP A 6 25.84 3.26 7.13
CA ASP A 6 25.92 4.52 6.39
C ASP A 6 26.14 4.24 4.91
N ILE A 7 25.60 5.09 4.05
CA ILE A 7 25.64 4.94 2.60
C ILE A 7 26.07 6.25 1.94
N GLU A 8 27.07 6.17 1.06
CA GLU A 8 27.38 7.24 0.14
C GLU A 8 26.72 6.96 -1.22
N THR A 9 26.29 8.02 -1.90
CA THR A 9 25.54 7.91 -3.17
C THR A 9 26.13 8.77 -4.26
N THR A 10 25.63 8.59 -5.50
CA THR A 10 25.98 9.47 -6.64
C THR A 10 25.47 10.90 -6.51
N GLY A 11 24.55 11.16 -5.56
CA GLY A 11 23.69 12.31 -5.62
C GLY A 11 22.65 12.17 -6.75
N GLY A 12 21.83 13.20 -6.97
CA GLY A 12 20.83 13.21 -8.02
C GLY A 12 19.41 13.46 -7.50
N LYS A 13 18.42 13.15 -8.34
CA LYS A 13 17.02 13.27 -7.96
C LYS A 13 16.58 12.13 -7.04
N PHE A 14 15.52 12.37 -6.28
CA PHE A 14 14.94 11.39 -5.37
C PHE A 14 14.61 10.06 -6.08
N ASN A 15 15.10 8.96 -5.51
CA ASN A 15 15.03 7.58 -6.05
C ASN A 15 15.80 7.33 -7.37
N GLU A 16 16.58 8.29 -7.84
CA GLU A 16 17.48 8.12 -9.00
C GLU A 16 18.94 7.90 -8.58
N GLU A 17 19.26 8.08 -7.30
CA GLU A 17 20.60 7.88 -6.76
C GLU A 17 21.06 6.42 -6.95
N GLY A 18 22.36 6.22 -7.02
CA GLY A 18 23.01 4.91 -6.95
C GLY A 18 23.98 4.87 -5.78
N ILE A 19 24.14 3.73 -5.13
CA ILE A 19 25.10 3.55 -4.03
C ILE A 19 26.52 3.56 -4.58
N THR A 20 27.41 4.36 -3.96
CA THR A 20 28.85 4.42 -4.29
C THR A 20 29.72 3.78 -3.23
N GLU A 21 29.31 3.83 -1.97
CA GLU A 21 29.94 3.13 -0.86
C GLU A 21 28.87 2.71 0.14
N ILE A 22 29.03 1.56 0.77
CA ILE A 22 28.18 1.09 1.86
C ILE A 22 29.05 0.52 2.96
N ALA A 23 28.73 0.87 4.20
CA ALA A 23 29.32 0.27 5.39
C ALA A 23 28.24 -0.19 6.34
N ILE A 24 28.31 -1.42 6.80
CA ILE A 24 27.37 -2.03 7.74
C ILE A 24 28.15 -2.69 8.86
N TYR A 25 27.81 -2.36 10.10
CA TYR A 25 28.33 -3.00 11.31
C TYR A 25 27.19 -3.73 12.02
N ARG A 26 27.27 -5.05 12.12
CA ARG A 26 26.36 -5.84 12.94
C ARG A 26 26.72 -5.68 14.40
N PHE A 27 25.80 -5.22 15.19
CA PHE A 27 26.02 -4.78 16.57
C PHE A 27 25.00 -5.45 17.51
N ASP A 28 25.49 -6.04 18.61
CA ASP A 28 24.63 -6.73 19.58
C ASP A 28 24.10 -5.82 20.69
N GLY A 29 24.52 -4.57 20.74
CA GLY A 29 24.27 -3.58 21.77
C GLY A 29 25.50 -3.28 22.65
N HIS A 30 26.56 -4.10 22.54
CA HIS A 30 27.81 -3.97 23.31
C HIS A 30 29.02 -3.95 22.40
N THR A 31 29.07 -4.87 21.42
CA THR A 31 30.21 -5.06 20.52
C THR A 31 29.77 -5.24 19.06
N VAL A 32 30.64 -4.90 18.13
CA VAL A 32 30.48 -5.23 16.71
C VAL A 32 30.82 -6.70 16.52
N THR A 33 29.87 -7.48 16.02
CA THR A 33 29.98 -8.94 15.83
C THR A 33 30.31 -9.31 14.38
N ASP A 34 30.02 -8.44 13.43
CA ASP A 34 30.29 -8.63 12.00
C ASP A 34 30.34 -7.28 11.29
N GLN A 35 31.03 -7.20 10.15
CA GLN A 35 31.08 -5.98 9.34
C GLN A 35 31.11 -6.28 7.85
N PHE A 36 30.54 -5.34 7.09
CA PHE A 36 30.63 -5.34 5.64
C PHE A 36 30.88 -3.90 5.15
N ILE A 37 31.96 -3.69 4.43
CA ILE A 37 32.34 -2.39 3.87
C ILE A 37 32.74 -2.62 2.41
N SER A 38 32.11 -1.88 1.50
CA SER A 38 32.39 -2.01 0.09
C SER A 38 32.14 -0.70 -0.67
N LEU A 39 33.06 -0.36 -1.58
CA LEU A 39 32.71 0.49 -2.71
C LEU A 39 31.72 -0.27 -3.60
N VAL A 40 30.80 0.45 -4.24
CA VAL A 40 29.80 -0.12 -5.15
C VAL A 40 29.81 0.68 -6.43
N ASN A 41 29.83 -0.01 -7.57
CA ASN A 41 29.70 0.63 -8.88
C ASN A 41 28.22 0.89 -9.20
N PRO A 42 27.77 2.17 -9.18
CA PRO A 42 26.36 2.51 -9.41
C PRO A 42 25.96 2.49 -10.89
N GLU A 43 26.92 2.22 -11.80
CA GLU A 43 26.74 2.28 -13.26
C GLU A 43 26.21 3.64 -13.78
N LYS A 44 26.45 4.71 -13.02
CA LYS A 44 26.05 6.11 -13.31
C LYS A 44 27.15 7.07 -12.88
N PRO A 45 27.21 8.27 -13.49
CA PRO A 45 28.14 9.29 -13.07
C PRO A 45 27.84 9.81 -11.67
N ILE A 46 28.88 10.11 -10.91
CA ILE A 46 28.78 10.79 -9.61
C ILE A 46 28.76 12.30 -9.88
N GLN A 47 27.92 13.03 -9.14
CA GLN A 47 27.88 14.49 -9.24
C GLN A 47 29.14 15.13 -8.65
N ASP A 48 29.65 16.16 -9.27
CA ASP A 48 30.94 16.79 -8.90
C ASP A 48 31.02 17.24 -7.44
N PHE A 49 29.93 17.73 -6.88
CA PHE A 49 29.90 18.13 -5.49
C PHE A 49 30.02 16.93 -4.54
N VAL A 50 29.47 15.76 -4.91
CA VAL A 50 29.60 14.51 -4.13
C VAL A 50 31.03 14.01 -4.19
N VAL A 51 31.66 14.06 -5.36
CA VAL A 51 33.08 13.71 -5.49
C VAL A 51 33.97 14.58 -4.58
N LYS A 52 33.68 15.89 -4.51
CA LYS A 52 34.41 16.83 -3.62
C LYS A 52 34.14 16.54 -2.13
N LEU A 53 32.95 16.08 -1.78
CA LEU A 53 32.54 15.81 -0.41
C LEU A 53 33.13 14.49 0.11
N THR A 54 32.96 13.40 -0.66
CA THR A 54 33.29 12.03 -0.24
C THR A 54 34.69 11.59 -0.64
N GLY A 55 35.29 12.25 -1.65
CA GLY A 55 36.52 11.84 -2.31
C GLY A 55 36.33 10.63 -3.22
N ILE A 56 35.16 10.05 -3.32
CA ILE A 56 34.86 8.90 -4.18
C ILE A 56 34.65 9.40 -5.61
N ASN A 57 35.35 8.83 -6.55
CA ASN A 57 35.29 9.24 -7.95
C ASN A 57 35.08 8.02 -8.88
N ASN A 58 34.65 8.28 -10.12
CA ASN A 58 34.34 7.24 -11.09
C ASN A 58 35.55 6.28 -11.37
N LYS A 59 36.78 6.72 -11.21
CA LYS A 59 37.95 5.86 -11.39
C LYS A 59 38.05 4.80 -10.29
N MET A 60 37.74 5.17 -9.05
CA MET A 60 37.71 4.23 -7.91
C MET A 60 36.60 3.18 -8.07
N LEU A 61 35.46 3.58 -8.63
CA LEU A 61 34.27 2.69 -8.76
C LEU A 61 34.32 1.79 -9.99
N ARG A 62 35.24 2.02 -10.93
CA ARG A 62 35.32 1.27 -12.20
C ARG A 62 35.41 -0.24 -12.02
N ASN A 63 36.20 -0.68 -11.01
CA ASN A 63 36.41 -2.09 -10.68
C ASN A 63 35.68 -2.52 -9.38
N ALA A 64 34.88 -1.65 -8.81
CA ALA A 64 34.05 -2.00 -7.65
C ALA A 64 32.91 -2.93 -8.07
N PRO A 65 32.48 -3.83 -7.18
CA PRO A 65 31.33 -4.68 -7.44
C PRO A 65 30.07 -3.84 -7.68
N LYS A 66 29.17 -4.32 -8.53
CA LYS A 66 27.85 -3.75 -8.72
C LYS A 66 26.93 -4.14 -7.56
N PHE A 67 25.84 -3.41 -7.36
CA PHE A 67 24.97 -3.65 -6.22
C PHE A 67 24.43 -5.11 -6.15
N TYR A 68 24.05 -5.72 -7.27
CA TYR A 68 23.59 -7.10 -7.29
C TYR A 68 24.64 -8.12 -6.81
N GLU A 69 25.94 -7.83 -6.95
CA GLU A 69 27.03 -8.71 -6.51
C GLU A 69 27.19 -8.69 -4.98
N VAL A 70 26.84 -7.57 -4.34
CA VAL A 70 26.93 -7.41 -2.88
C VAL A 70 25.59 -7.61 -2.17
N ALA A 71 24.49 -7.63 -2.90
CA ALA A 71 23.13 -7.69 -2.36
C ALA A 71 22.91 -8.87 -1.40
N LYS A 72 23.41 -10.06 -1.73
CA LYS A 72 23.31 -11.25 -0.87
C LYS A 72 23.97 -11.01 0.49
N ARG A 73 25.17 -10.44 0.51
CA ARG A 73 25.90 -10.17 1.77
C ARG A 73 25.17 -9.12 2.61
N ILE A 74 24.57 -8.11 1.98
CA ILE A 74 23.78 -7.11 2.68
C ILE A 74 22.58 -7.75 3.36
N ILE A 75 21.84 -8.66 2.67
CA ILE A 75 20.72 -9.39 3.26
C ILE A 75 21.18 -10.22 4.47
N GLU A 76 22.31 -10.95 4.33
CA GLU A 76 22.85 -11.81 5.39
C GLU A 76 23.20 -11.04 6.65
N ILE A 77 23.94 -9.92 6.52
CA ILE A 77 24.40 -9.13 7.66
C ILE A 77 23.27 -8.35 8.34
N THR A 78 22.21 -7.98 7.59
CA THR A 78 21.04 -7.24 8.12
C THR A 78 19.91 -8.17 8.58
N LYS A 79 20.04 -9.48 8.37
CA LYS A 79 19.01 -10.45 8.73
C LYS A 79 18.72 -10.41 10.24
N ASP A 80 17.43 -10.32 10.57
CA ASP A 80 16.92 -10.27 11.96
C ASP A 80 17.49 -9.10 12.79
N CYS A 81 17.88 -8.00 12.11
CA CYS A 81 18.39 -6.79 12.73
C CYS A 81 17.41 -5.62 12.55
N ILE A 82 17.48 -4.66 13.48
CA ILE A 82 16.95 -3.31 13.29
C ILE A 82 18.05 -2.51 12.58
N LEU A 83 17.73 -1.92 11.45
CA LEU A 83 18.64 -1.06 10.69
C LEU A 83 18.78 0.28 11.41
N VAL A 84 20.00 0.65 11.79
CA VAL A 84 20.28 1.90 12.52
C VAL A 84 21.15 2.79 11.64
N ALA A 85 20.73 4.03 11.46
CA ALA A 85 21.54 5.03 10.74
C ALA A 85 21.33 6.43 11.30
N HIS A 86 22.26 7.33 10.98
CA HIS A 86 22.16 8.74 11.35
C HIS A 86 21.42 9.52 10.25
N ASN A 87 20.13 9.69 10.35
CA ASN A 87 19.13 10.03 9.34
C ASN A 87 18.62 8.80 8.54
N ALA A 88 18.24 7.76 9.25
CA ALA A 88 17.88 6.43 8.73
C ALA A 88 16.85 6.42 7.59
N GLU A 89 16.07 7.48 7.43
CA GLU A 89 15.10 7.58 6.32
C GLU A 89 15.79 7.61 4.96
N PHE A 90 16.92 8.33 4.85
CA PHE A 90 17.71 8.39 3.63
C PHE A 90 18.29 7.02 3.29
N ASP A 91 19.05 6.43 4.20
CA ASP A 91 19.77 5.17 3.96
C ASP A 91 18.81 4.00 3.68
N SER A 92 17.75 3.88 4.47
CA SER A 92 16.77 2.83 4.27
C SER A 92 16.02 2.96 2.94
N ARG A 93 15.72 4.20 2.49
CA ARG A 93 15.08 4.47 1.21
C ARG A 93 15.99 4.09 0.04
N VAL A 94 17.25 4.56 0.07
CA VAL A 94 18.22 4.26 -0.99
C VAL A 94 18.44 2.75 -1.10
N LEU A 95 18.64 2.07 0.03
CA LEU A 95 18.83 0.63 0.06
C LEU A 95 17.63 -0.15 -0.47
N THR A 96 16.41 0.21 -0.03
CA THR A 96 15.17 -0.37 -0.52
C THR A 96 14.99 -0.14 -2.03
N THR A 97 15.38 1.04 -2.53
CA THR A 97 15.29 1.36 -3.96
C THR A 97 16.24 0.50 -4.79
N GLU A 98 17.47 0.28 -4.34
CA GLU A 98 18.42 -0.61 -5.02
C GLU A 98 17.93 -2.07 -5.05
N PHE A 99 17.41 -2.59 -3.95
CA PHE A 99 16.81 -3.93 -3.93
C PHE A 99 15.58 -4.04 -4.83
N LYS A 100 14.74 -3.00 -4.87
CA LYS A 100 13.57 -2.95 -5.76
C LYS A 100 13.97 -2.99 -7.24
N ARG A 101 15.07 -2.36 -7.62
CA ARG A 101 15.64 -2.45 -8.98
C ARG A 101 16.05 -3.88 -9.35
N LEU A 102 16.41 -4.70 -8.36
CA LEU A 102 16.68 -6.13 -8.53
C LEU A 102 15.44 -7.01 -8.48
N GLY A 103 14.23 -6.42 -8.32
CA GLY A 103 12.99 -7.17 -8.14
C GLY A 103 12.82 -7.81 -6.76
N TYR A 104 13.65 -7.41 -5.78
CA TYR A 104 13.62 -7.95 -4.42
C TYR A 104 12.94 -6.97 -3.46
N ASN A 105 11.95 -7.47 -2.70
CA ASN A 105 11.27 -6.70 -1.66
C ASN A 105 12.09 -6.74 -0.36
N TYR A 106 12.99 -5.76 -0.19
CA TYR A 106 13.83 -5.63 1.00
C TYR A 106 13.07 -4.89 2.10
N GLN A 107 12.74 -5.61 3.17
CA GLN A 107 11.96 -5.11 4.30
C GLN A 107 12.80 -5.17 5.57
N VAL A 108 12.96 -4.04 6.24
CA VAL A 108 13.73 -3.94 7.48
C VAL A 108 13.17 -2.84 8.38
N ASN A 109 13.06 -3.14 9.68
CA ASN A 109 12.74 -2.13 10.68
C ASN A 109 13.91 -1.16 10.82
N SER A 110 13.66 0.12 10.97
CA SER A 110 14.71 1.13 11.06
C SER A 110 14.62 1.99 12.31
N LEU A 111 15.75 2.48 12.77
CA LEU A 111 15.89 3.40 13.90
C LEU A 111 16.82 4.53 13.51
N CYS A 112 16.35 5.76 13.70
CA CYS A 112 17.12 6.97 13.42
C CYS A 112 17.81 7.48 14.67
N THR A 113 19.16 7.52 14.66
CA THR A 113 19.92 8.05 15.80
C THR A 113 19.74 9.55 16.01
N VAL A 114 19.35 10.32 14.99
CA VAL A 114 19.00 11.75 15.15
C VAL A 114 17.74 11.89 16.02
N GLU A 115 16.69 11.11 15.71
CA GLU A 115 15.44 11.14 16.46
C GLU A 115 15.66 10.65 17.89
N LEU A 116 16.46 9.60 18.06
CA LEU A 116 16.81 9.05 19.37
C LEU A 116 17.64 10.02 20.20
N SER A 117 18.65 10.69 19.59
CA SER A 117 19.45 11.70 20.27
C SER A 117 18.63 12.88 20.76
N ARG A 118 17.68 13.37 19.97
CA ARG A 118 16.78 14.46 20.39
C ARG A 118 15.95 14.11 21.64
N LYS A 119 15.62 12.84 21.82
CA LYS A 119 14.86 12.38 23.00
C LYS A 119 15.75 12.15 24.23
N LEU A 120 16.95 11.62 24.04
CA LEU A 120 17.86 11.21 25.13
C LEU A 120 18.90 12.27 25.49
N ILE A 121 19.17 13.20 24.59
CA ILE A 121 20.14 14.28 24.73
C ILE A 121 19.52 15.55 24.11
N PRO A 122 18.49 16.15 24.74
CA PRO A 122 17.70 17.23 24.11
C PRO A 122 18.44 18.58 23.99
N ASP A 123 19.50 18.80 24.77
CA ASP A 123 20.12 20.12 24.93
C ASP A 123 21.34 20.35 24.02
N GLU A 124 21.43 19.60 22.91
CA GLU A 124 22.53 19.75 21.95
C GLU A 124 22.24 20.84 20.89
N ASP A 125 23.21 21.69 20.61
CA ASP A 125 23.10 22.76 19.60
C ASP A 125 22.85 22.23 18.18
N SER A 126 23.31 21.04 17.89
CA SER A 126 23.20 20.43 16.57
C SER A 126 23.23 18.91 16.62
N TYR A 127 22.29 18.31 15.89
CA TYR A 127 22.19 16.85 15.76
C TYR A 127 22.80 16.33 14.43
N SER A 128 23.62 17.09 13.73
CA SER A 128 24.44 16.55 12.63
C SER A 128 25.54 15.65 13.21
N LEU A 129 25.81 14.48 12.57
CA LEU A 129 26.72 13.47 13.12
C LEU A 129 28.05 14.06 13.60
N GLY A 130 28.72 14.85 12.75
CA GLY A 130 30.02 15.42 13.08
C GLY A 130 30.02 16.40 14.26
N LYS A 131 28.99 17.25 14.39
CA LYS A 131 28.88 18.19 15.51
C LYS A 131 28.47 17.47 16.80
N LEU A 132 27.52 16.54 16.69
CA LEU A 132 27.06 15.75 17.84
C LEU A 132 28.19 14.85 18.39
N CYS A 133 28.93 14.15 17.53
CA CYS A 133 30.08 13.35 17.93
C CYS A 133 31.15 14.21 18.62
N LYS A 134 31.43 15.41 18.07
CA LYS A 134 32.39 16.35 18.69
C LYS A 134 31.94 16.81 20.07
N SER A 135 30.67 17.16 20.25
CA SER A 135 30.10 17.57 21.55
C SER A 135 30.17 16.45 22.59
N LEU A 136 29.93 15.21 22.15
CA LEU A 136 29.94 14.03 23.04
C LEU A 136 31.32 13.37 23.20
N GLY A 137 32.39 13.93 22.61
CA GLY A 137 33.74 13.38 22.69
C GLY A 137 33.93 12.06 21.93
N ILE A 138 33.08 11.77 20.95
CA ILE A 138 33.16 10.57 20.10
C ILE A 138 34.18 10.82 18.97
N PRO A 139 35.25 10.04 18.87
CA PRO A 139 36.23 10.23 17.79
C PRO A 139 35.65 9.88 16.44
N MET A 140 35.92 10.70 15.43
CA MET A 140 35.54 10.44 14.05
C MET A 140 36.78 10.35 13.18
N SER A 141 36.91 9.29 12.40
CA SER A 141 37.91 9.09 11.36
C SER A 141 37.23 9.02 9.99
N ASN A 142 37.94 9.46 8.95
CA ASN A 142 37.46 9.35 7.57
C ASN A 142 36.05 9.90 7.35
N ARG A 143 35.78 11.13 7.78
CA ARG A 143 34.52 11.80 7.61
C ARG A 143 34.10 11.85 6.14
N HIS A 144 32.79 11.68 5.87
CA HIS A 144 32.22 11.54 4.52
C HIS A 144 32.74 10.31 3.76
N ARG A 145 33.03 9.26 4.51
CA ARG A 145 33.24 7.91 4.03
C ARG A 145 32.34 6.99 4.86
N ALA A 146 31.57 6.16 4.17
CA ALA A 146 30.55 5.35 4.84
C ALA A 146 31.09 4.56 6.03
N SER A 147 32.33 4.04 5.95
CA SER A 147 32.94 3.29 7.05
C SER A 147 33.22 4.13 8.31
N GLY A 148 33.66 5.38 8.13
CA GLY A 148 33.94 6.30 9.24
C GLY A 148 32.64 6.78 9.92
N ASP A 149 31.67 7.18 9.14
CA ASP A 149 30.40 7.71 9.62
C ASP A 149 29.53 6.60 10.26
N ALA A 150 29.51 5.39 9.68
CA ALA A 150 28.85 4.24 10.30
C ALA A 150 29.51 3.83 11.63
N LEU A 151 30.86 3.83 11.74
CA LEU A 151 31.55 3.50 12.99
C LEU A 151 31.29 4.55 14.06
N ALA A 152 31.31 5.85 13.72
CA ALA A 152 30.92 6.92 14.64
C ALA A 152 29.45 6.77 15.10
N THR A 153 28.54 6.35 14.18
CA THR A 153 27.17 6.05 14.50
C THR A 153 27.03 4.86 15.45
N VAL A 154 27.87 3.82 15.35
CA VAL A 154 27.94 2.71 16.33
C VAL A 154 28.27 3.25 17.74
N GLN A 155 29.29 4.10 17.85
CA GLN A 155 29.69 4.67 19.15
C GLN A 155 28.60 5.57 19.74
N LEU A 156 28.01 6.42 18.91
CA LEU A 156 26.86 7.24 19.30
C LEU A 156 25.70 6.36 19.77
N PHE A 157 25.34 5.34 19.02
CA PHE A 157 24.22 4.45 19.34
C PHE A 157 24.47 3.67 20.63
N LYS A 158 25.70 3.23 20.88
CA LYS A 158 26.10 2.59 22.14
C LYS A 158 25.86 3.53 23.33
N LEU A 159 26.31 4.79 23.24
CA LEU A 159 26.08 5.81 24.27
C LEU A 159 24.56 6.04 24.51
N LEU A 160 23.77 6.10 23.43
CA LEU A 160 22.30 6.26 23.53
C LEU A 160 21.63 5.06 24.20
N LEU A 161 22.11 3.83 23.92
CA LEU A 161 21.61 2.62 24.60
C LEU A 161 21.94 2.60 26.10
N GLU A 162 23.09 3.13 26.51
CA GLU A 162 23.50 3.26 27.90
C GLU A 162 22.65 4.30 28.66
N LYS A 163 22.20 5.36 27.96
CA LYS A 163 21.29 6.37 28.54
C LYS A 163 19.83 5.87 28.66
N ASP A 164 19.38 4.95 27.82
CA ASP A 164 18.04 4.34 27.84
C ASP A 164 18.11 2.92 28.46
N GLN A 165 18.35 2.83 29.75
CA GLN A 165 18.58 1.57 30.45
C GLN A 165 17.44 0.56 30.24
N ASP A 166 16.19 1.03 30.27
CA ASP A 166 15.00 0.20 30.07
C ASP A 166 14.67 -0.05 28.59
N LYS A 167 15.44 0.55 27.67
CA LYS A 167 15.23 0.47 26.19
C LYS A 167 13.82 0.88 25.73
N THR A 168 13.07 1.59 26.51
CA THR A 168 11.70 2.03 26.22
C THR A 168 11.67 3.09 25.12
N ILE A 169 12.59 4.07 25.17
CA ILE A 169 12.69 5.14 24.18
C ILE A 169 13.21 4.59 22.84
N VAL A 170 14.18 3.67 22.90
CA VAL A 170 14.69 2.94 21.74
C VAL A 170 13.56 2.20 21.05
N GLN A 171 12.77 1.40 21.78
CA GLN A 171 11.64 0.64 21.22
C GLN A 171 10.56 1.55 20.60
N GLN A 172 10.25 2.68 21.25
CA GLN A 172 9.31 3.67 20.73
C GLN A 172 9.82 4.43 19.49
N THR A 173 11.14 4.45 19.28
CA THR A 173 11.78 5.15 18.15
C THR A 173 11.96 4.24 16.94
N VAL A 174 11.87 2.91 17.11
CA VAL A 174 11.91 1.96 16.00
C VAL A 174 10.72 2.21 15.06
N LYS A 175 11.02 2.49 13.80
CA LYS A 175 10.04 2.56 12.72
C LYS A 175 9.89 1.16 12.12
N TYR A 176 8.77 0.55 12.39
CA TYR A 176 8.44 -0.75 11.81
C TYR A 176 8.10 -0.59 10.34
N PHE A 177 8.65 -1.47 9.52
CA PHE A 177 8.48 -1.46 8.06
C PHE A 177 6.99 -1.48 7.64
N ASP A 178 6.17 -2.26 8.34
CA ASP A 178 4.73 -2.42 8.07
C ASP A 178 3.91 -1.12 7.90
N LYS A 179 4.32 -0.01 8.53
CA LYS A 179 3.57 1.26 8.40
C LYS A 179 3.88 2.04 7.13
N ARG A 180 5.06 1.88 6.51
CA ARG A 180 5.41 2.55 5.24
C ARG A 180 4.92 1.73 4.04
N ASP A 181 5.06 0.42 4.12
CA ASP A 181 4.62 -0.53 3.10
C ASP A 181 3.10 -0.45 2.88
N ILE A 182 2.33 -0.28 3.97
CA ILE A 182 0.89 -0.10 3.90
C ILE A 182 0.53 1.13 3.07
N LYS A 183 1.17 2.28 3.27
CA LYS A 183 0.85 3.52 2.56
C LYS A 183 1.18 3.43 1.07
N ASP A 184 2.34 2.92 0.71
CA ASP A 184 2.76 2.76 -0.69
C ASP A 184 1.91 1.71 -1.41
N LYS A 185 1.59 0.62 -0.74
CA LYS A 185 0.66 -0.40 -1.21
C LYS A 185 -0.76 0.16 -1.43
N LEU A 186 -1.28 0.94 -0.48
CA LEU A 186 -2.59 1.58 -0.61
C LEU A 186 -2.61 2.58 -1.78
N ASN A 187 -1.54 3.33 -2.00
CA ASN A 187 -1.42 4.23 -3.15
C ASN A 187 -1.42 3.45 -4.48
N THR A 188 -0.65 2.36 -4.57
CA THR A 188 -0.61 1.51 -5.76
C THR A 188 -1.99 0.91 -6.07
N ILE A 189 -2.71 0.45 -5.05
CA ILE A 189 -4.09 -0.03 -5.19
C ILE A 189 -4.99 1.10 -5.70
N LEU A 190 -4.90 2.29 -5.11
CA LEU A 190 -5.73 3.43 -5.46
C LEU A 190 -5.54 3.88 -6.91
N ASP A 191 -4.32 3.79 -7.44
CA ASP A 191 -4.02 4.15 -8.84
C ASP A 191 -4.66 3.19 -9.84
N SER A 192 -4.95 1.95 -9.45
CA SER A 192 -5.64 0.96 -10.29
C SER A 192 -7.16 1.11 -10.31
N ILE A 193 -7.75 1.94 -9.43
CA ILE A 193 -9.20 2.06 -9.29
C ILE A 193 -9.75 3.21 -10.17
N PRO A 194 -10.75 2.95 -11.02
CA PRO A 194 -11.32 3.98 -11.89
C PRO A 194 -12.24 4.95 -11.14
N GLU A 195 -12.37 6.16 -11.68
CA GLU A 195 -13.31 7.19 -11.21
C GLU A 195 -14.71 6.99 -11.80
N LYS A 196 -15.20 5.76 -11.75
CA LYS A 196 -16.52 5.36 -12.28
C LYS A 196 -17.41 4.76 -11.19
N MET A 197 -18.70 4.66 -11.46
CA MET A 197 -19.69 4.07 -10.56
C MET A 197 -19.60 2.55 -10.54
N GLY A 198 -19.65 1.95 -9.32
CA GLY A 198 -19.62 0.50 -9.17
C GLY A 198 -19.56 0.01 -7.74
N VAL A 199 -19.15 -1.23 -7.61
CA VAL A 199 -18.89 -1.97 -6.37
C VAL A 199 -17.41 -2.33 -6.34
N PHE A 200 -16.77 -2.29 -5.18
CA PHE A 200 -15.39 -2.76 -5.00
C PHE A 200 -15.28 -3.74 -3.85
N TYR A 201 -14.31 -4.63 -3.96
CA TYR A 201 -14.06 -5.74 -3.05
C TYR A 201 -12.62 -5.65 -2.55
N VAL A 202 -12.45 -5.61 -1.23
CA VAL A 202 -11.14 -5.63 -0.58
C VAL A 202 -10.80 -7.06 -0.23
N HIS A 203 -9.67 -7.55 -0.73
CA HIS A 203 -9.19 -8.92 -0.52
C HIS A 203 -8.02 -8.94 0.47
N ASP A 204 -7.96 -9.99 1.30
CA ASP A 204 -6.83 -10.29 2.14
C ASP A 204 -5.74 -11.10 1.38
N GLU A 205 -4.68 -11.48 2.06
CA GLU A 205 -3.55 -12.26 1.51
C GLU A 205 -3.95 -13.63 0.93
N ASN A 206 -5.08 -14.18 1.40
CA ASN A 206 -5.64 -15.46 0.92
C ASN A 206 -6.66 -15.25 -0.22
N GLY A 207 -6.82 -14.03 -0.73
CA GLY A 207 -7.81 -13.69 -1.75
C GLY A 207 -9.25 -13.61 -1.23
N LYS A 208 -9.48 -13.76 0.08
CA LYS A 208 -10.81 -13.69 0.67
C LYS A 208 -11.31 -12.24 0.72
N VAL A 209 -12.56 -12.01 0.33
CA VAL A 209 -13.21 -10.71 0.45
C VAL A 209 -13.47 -10.38 1.92
N ILE A 210 -12.80 -9.33 2.41
CA ILE A 210 -12.91 -8.86 3.81
C ILE A 210 -13.79 -7.62 3.97
N TYR A 211 -14.00 -6.87 2.87
CA TYR A 211 -14.88 -5.70 2.83
C TYR A 211 -15.41 -5.46 1.42
N ILE A 212 -16.67 -5.03 1.32
CA ILE A 212 -17.31 -4.59 0.07
C ILE A 212 -17.75 -3.13 0.26
N GLY A 213 -17.48 -2.30 -0.75
CA GLY A 213 -17.96 -0.92 -0.81
C GLY A 213 -18.59 -0.58 -2.14
N ARG A 214 -19.33 0.53 -2.22
CA ARG A 214 -19.94 1.03 -3.43
C ARG A 214 -19.98 2.55 -3.45
N ASN A 215 -19.80 3.15 -4.62
CA ASN A 215 -19.94 4.61 -4.79
C ASN A 215 -20.16 4.96 -6.27
N LYS A 216 -20.59 6.23 -6.51
CA LYS A 216 -20.60 6.84 -7.85
C LYS A 216 -19.19 7.09 -8.41
N ASN A 217 -18.19 7.24 -7.55
CA ASN A 217 -16.78 7.31 -7.88
C ASN A 217 -16.03 6.32 -6.96
N LEU A 218 -15.61 5.19 -7.52
CA LEU A 218 -14.94 4.13 -6.76
C LEU A 218 -13.60 4.59 -6.20
N LYS A 219 -12.78 5.31 -6.99
CA LYS A 219 -11.47 5.80 -6.54
C LYS A 219 -11.61 6.71 -5.31
N SER A 220 -12.58 7.61 -5.33
CA SER A 220 -12.87 8.50 -4.19
C SER A 220 -13.29 7.74 -2.93
N GLU A 221 -14.11 6.68 -3.05
CA GLU A 221 -14.55 5.89 -1.90
C GLU A 221 -13.42 5.02 -1.32
N VAL A 222 -12.61 4.39 -2.18
CA VAL A 222 -11.44 3.62 -1.75
C VAL A 222 -10.42 4.53 -1.06
N ASN A 223 -10.15 5.72 -1.61
CA ASN A 223 -9.32 6.74 -0.97
C ASN A 223 -9.89 7.14 0.41
N ARG A 224 -11.19 7.40 0.47
CA ARG A 224 -11.87 7.72 1.74
C ARG A 224 -11.76 6.57 2.77
N LEU A 225 -11.84 5.33 2.33
CA LEU A 225 -11.62 4.16 3.20
C LEU A 225 -10.19 4.14 3.74
N PHE A 226 -9.20 4.41 2.90
CA PHE A 226 -7.77 4.39 3.25
C PHE A 226 -7.33 5.59 4.11
N LEU A 227 -8.04 6.71 4.04
CA LEU A 227 -7.81 7.88 4.90
C LEU A 227 -8.51 7.81 6.27
N LYS A 228 -9.42 6.84 6.48
CA LYS A 228 -10.12 6.69 7.76
C LYS A 228 -9.21 6.15 8.85
N GLU A 229 -9.24 6.78 10.03
CA GLU A 229 -8.47 6.38 11.22
C GLU A 229 -9.25 5.49 12.20
N SER A 230 -10.48 5.09 11.87
CA SER A 230 -11.28 4.23 12.74
C SER A 230 -10.62 2.86 12.93
N LYS A 231 -10.79 2.24 14.10
CA LYS A 231 -10.26 0.89 14.41
C LYS A 231 -10.61 -0.15 13.34
N ARG A 232 -11.79 -0.02 12.72
CA ARG A 232 -12.21 -0.89 11.61
C ARG A 232 -11.39 -0.63 10.35
N ALA A 233 -11.18 0.63 9.97
CA ALA A 233 -10.39 1.00 8.80
C ALA A 233 -8.93 0.56 8.97
N GLN A 234 -8.35 0.77 10.14
CA GLN A 234 -6.99 0.32 10.46
C GLN A 234 -6.83 -1.21 10.26
N ARG A 235 -7.81 -2.02 10.74
CA ARG A 235 -7.79 -3.48 10.53
C ARG A 235 -7.94 -3.88 9.07
N ILE A 236 -8.64 -3.07 8.25
CA ILE A 236 -8.71 -3.28 6.79
C ILE A 236 -7.35 -2.94 6.16
N HIS A 237 -6.73 -1.82 6.54
CA HIS A 237 -5.40 -1.39 6.03
C HIS A 237 -4.31 -2.43 6.30
N GLU A 238 -4.31 -3.04 7.49
CA GLU A 238 -3.34 -4.08 7.88
C GLU A 238 -3.49 -5.37 7.06
N ARG A 239 -4.70 -5.67 6.56
CA ARG A 239 -5.02 -6.95 5.92
C ARG A 239 -5.23 -6.88 4.42
N VAL A 240 -5.46 -5.68 3.86
CA VAL A 240 -5.70 -5.54 2.43
C VAL A 240 -4.48 -6.00 1.64
N GLN A 241 -4.69 -6.90 0.69
CA GLN A 241 -3.70 -7.31 -0.29
C GLN A 241 -3.97 -6.71 -1.66
N SER A 242 -5.24 -6.69 -2.08
CA SER A 242 -5.68 -6.13 -3.35
C SER A 242 -7.10 -5.62 -3.26
N VAL A 243 -7.50 -4.81 -4.24
CA VAL A 243 -8.88 -4.36 -4.43
C VAL A 243 -9.29 -4.66 -5.86
N SER A 244 -10.37 -5.41 -6.03
CA SER A 244 -11.04 -5.58 -7.31
C SER A 244 -12.31 -4.74 -7.37
N TYR A 245 -12.84 -4.51 -8.56
CA TYR A 245 -14.06 -3.73 -8.73
C TYR A 245 -14.90 -4.24 -9.89
N GLU A 246 -16.20 -3.90 -9.84
CA GLU A 246 -17.16 -4.11 -10.90
C GLU A 246 -17.87 -2.80 -11.21
N LEU A 247 -17.83 -2.37 -12.47
CA LEU A 247 -18.56 -1.20 -12.92
C LEU A 247 -20.04 -1.56 -13.14
N THR A 248 -20.93 -0.65 -12.76
CA THR A 248 -22.37 -0.92 -12.80
C THR A 248 -23.17 0.11 -13.60
N GLY A 249 -22.55 1.22 -13.97
CA GLY A 249 -23.12 2.25 -14.85
C GLY A 249 -24.25 3.08 -14.24
N ASN A 250 -25.05 2.51 -13.35
CA ASN A 250 -26.19 3.18 -12.71
C ASN A 250 -26.39 2.74 -11.24
N GLU A 251 -27.12 3.55 -10.49
CA GLU A 251 -27.27 3.34 -9.04
C GLU A 251 -28.14 2.12 -8.69
N LEU A 252 -29.13 1.77 -9.51
CA LEU A 252 -29.97 0.59 -9.28
C LEU A 252 -29.12 -0.68 -9.29
N PHE A 253 -28.29 -0.87 -10.33
CA PHE A 253 -27.39 -2.00 -10.46
C PHE A 253 -26.33 -1.99 -9.35
N THR A 254 -25.81 -0.82 -9.01
CA THR A 254 -24.86 -0.68 -7.89
C THR A 254 -25.47 -1.15 -6.57
N ARG A 255 -26.73 -0.77 -6.28
CA ARG A 255 -27.44 -1.23 -5.08
C ARG A 255 -27.74 -2.71 -5.13
N LEU A 256 -28.19 -3.20 -6.27
CA LEU A 256 -28.53 -4.62 -6.47
C LEU A 256 -27.27 -5.48 -6.25
N ARG A 257 -26.22 -5.22 -6.98
CA ARG A 257 -24.96 -5.96 -6.90
C ARG A 257 -24.35 -5.93 -5.51
N TYR A 258 -24.21 -4.74 -4.92
CA TYR A 258 -23.68 -4.58 -3.57
C TYR A 258 -24.42 -5.38 -2.50
N ASN A 259 -25.78 -5.37 -2.52
CA ASN A 259 -26.54 -6.06 -1.47
C ASN A 259 -26.55 -7.58 -1.67
N ILE A 260 -26.61 -8.07 -2.92
CA ILE A 260 -26.49 -9.52 -3.22
C ILE A 260 -25.13 -10.03 -2.74
N GLU A 261 -24.05 -9.40 -3.17
CA GLU A 261 -22.68 -9.79 -2.78
C GLU A 261 -22.43 -9.69 -1.27
N LEU A 262 -23.00 -8.68 -0.62
CA LEU A 262 -22.90 -8.53 0.82
C LEU A 262 -23.54 -9.69 1.59
N GLU A 263 -24.66 -10.20 1.10
CA GLU A 263 -25.37 -11.32 1.72
C GLU A 263 -24.70 -12.66 1.39
N THR A 264 -24.23 -12.83 0.16
CA THR A 264 -23.54 -14.05 -0.28
C THR A 264 -22.17 -14.21 0.37
N LEU A 265 -21.34 -13.17 0.36
CA LEU A 265 -19.94 -13.24 0.81
C LEU A 265 -19.78 -12.97 2.31
N GLN A 266 -20.73 -12.30 2.96
CA GLN A 266 -20.71 -11.93 4.38
C GLN A 266 -19.33 -11.43 4.89
N PRO A 267 -18.76 -10.37 4.27
CA PRO A 267 -17.41 -9.95 4.56
C PRO A 267 -17.23 -9.50 6.02
N LYS A 268 -16.13 -9.89 6.63
CA LYS A 268 -15.84 -9.68 8.06
C LYS A 268 -16.01 -8.23 8.53
N TYR A 269 -15.69 -7.26 7.66
CA TYR A 269 -15.71 -5.85 8.02
C TYR A 269 -16.92 -5.07 7.48
N ASN A 270 -17.95 -5.74 6.94
CA ASN A 270 -19.24 -5.13 6.66
C ASN A 270 -20.20 -5.40 7.81
N PHE A 271 -20.37 -4.42 8.66
CA PHE A 271 -21.40 -4.48 9.70
C PHE A 271 -22.67 -3.79 9.19
N GLY A 272 -23.77 -4.49 9.17
CA GLY A 272 -25.07 -3.95 8.80
C GLY A 272 -26.20 -4.66 9.53
N ARG A 273 -27.22 -3.94 9.95
CA ARG A 273 -28.49 -4.56 10.37
C ARG A 273 -29.13 -5.18 9.13
N LYS A 274 -29.61 -6.41 9.23
CA LYS A 274 -30.47 -7.00 8.19
C LYS A 274 -31.62 -6.02 7.92
N LYS A 275 -31.71 -5.54 6.69
CA LYS A 275 -32.81 -4.66 6.30
C LYS A 275 -34.12 -5.48 6.25
N LYS A 276 -35.20 -4.89 6.72
CA LYS A 276 -36.52 -5.48 6.54
C LYS A 276 -36.81 -5.53 5.03
N LEU A 277 -37.05 -6.71 4.50
CA LEU A 277 -37.36 -6.91 3.10
C LEU A 277 -38.79 -6.41 2.82
N ASN A 278 -39.01 -5.80 1.67
CA ASN A 278 -40.33 -5.45 1.19
C ASN A 278 -40.85 -6.61 0.34
N SER A 279 -41.75 -7.39 0.88
CA SER A 279 -42.33 -8.58 0.24
C SER A 279 -43.56 -8.28 -0.65
N GLU A 280 -44.00 -7.01 -0.77
CA GLU A 280 -45.11 -6.65 -1.64
C GLU A 280 -44.82 -6.99 -3.11
N ASN A 281 -45.85 -7.33 -3.87
CA ASN A 281 -45.73 -7.58 -5.30
C ASN A 281 -45.48 -6.31 -6.12
N PHE A 282 -44.89 -6.45 -7.29
CA PHE A 282 -44.87 -5.39 -8.30
C PHE A 282 -46.28 -5.12 -8.81
N ALA A 283 -46.51 -3.97 -9.39
CA ALA A 283 -47.80 -3.62 -10.02
C ALA A 283 -48.10 -4.48 -11.26
N HIS A 284 -47.09 -5.03 -11.90
CA HIS A 284 -47.18 -5.96 -13.03
C HIS A 284 -46.29 -7.18 -12.74
N SER A 285 -46.74 -8.36 -13.17
CA SER A 285 -46.02 -9.63 -12.94
C SER A 285 -44.80 -9.82 -13.83
N ASP A 286 -44.90 -9.33 -15.08
CA ASP A 286 -43.92 -9.63 -16.13
C ASP A 286 -43.49 -8.34 -16.83
N PHE A 287 -42.22 -8.01 -16.71
CA PHE A 287 -41.66 -6.82 -17.31
C PHE A 287 -40.12 -6.83 -17.30
N ILE A 288 -39.54 -6.00 -18.15
CA ILE A 288 -38.11 -5.73 -18.24
C ILE A 288 -37.85 -4.30 -17.79
N ILE A 289 -36.90 -4.11 -16.91
CA ILE A 289 -36.35 -2.78 -16.59
C ILE A 289 -35.11 -2.59 -17.44
N GLN A 290 -35.11 -1.53 -18.24
CA GLN A 290 -33.96 -1.07 -19.01
C GLN A 290 -33.44 0.23 -18.38
N HIS A 291 -32.13 0.30 -18.14
CA HIS A 291 -31.48 1.47 -17.61
C HIS A 291 -30.11 1.67 -18.26
N LYS A 292 -29.46 2.81 -18.02
CA LYS A 292 -28.12 3.11 -18.55
C LYS A 292 -27.13 2.03 -18.12
N GLY A 293 -26.32 1.50 -19.04
CA GLY A 293 -25.24 0.57 -18.81
C GLY A 293 -23.93 1.24 -18.34
N ARG A 294 -22.85 0.51 -18.41
CA ARG A 294 -21.50 0.94 -17.97
C ARG A 294 -20.85 1.89 -18.98
N GLU A 295 -21.20 1.70 -20.26
CA GLU A 295 -20.66 2.45 -21.40
C GLU A 295 -21.80 3.06 -22.24
N VAL A 296 -21.41 3.92 -23.21
CA VAL A 296 -22.33 4.46 -24.20
C VAL A 296 -22.84 3.32 -25.06
N GLU A 297 -24.15 3.28 -25.34
CA GLU A 297 -24.86 2.23 -26.10
C GLU A 297 -25.08 0.89 -25.34
N GLU A 298 -24.53 0.74 -24.14
CA GLU A 298 -24.84 -0.42 -23.30
C GLU A 298 -26.08 -0.17 -22.43
N ASN A 299 -27.00 -1.14 -22.40
CA ASN A 299 -28.17 -1.13 -21.52
C ASN A 299 -28.00 -2.14 -20.40
N ALA A 300 -28.34 -1.70 -19.19
CA ALA A 300 -28.48 -2.53 -18.02
C ALA A 300 -29.92 -3.06 -17.96
N ILE A 301 -30.07 -4.38 -17.93
CA ILE A 301 -31.37 -5.09 -18.04
C ILE A 301 -31.65 -5.85 -16.75
N ILE A 302 -32.87 -5.71 -16.22
CA ILE A 302 -33.40 -6.60 -15.16
C ILE A 302 -34.66 -7.24 -15.69
N LEU A 303 -34.74 -8.56 -15.63
CA LEU A 303 -35.89 -9.34 -16.01
C LEU A 303 -36.73 -9.73 -14.78
N VAL A 304 -38.02 -9.43 -14.84
CA VAL A 304 -39.00 -9.81 -13.83
C VAL A 304 -40.07 -10.68 -14.49
N GLU A 305 -40.29 -11.88 -13.96
CA GLU A 305 -41.30 -12.82 -14.40
C GLU A 305 -42.06 -13.40 -13.18
N ASN A 306 -43.34 -13.55 -13.27
CA ASN A 306 -44.17 -14.04 -12.19
C ASN A 306 -43.98 -13.28 -10.85
N ASN A 307 -43.76 -11.97 -10.95
CA ASN A 307 -43.42 -11.12 -9.79
C ASN A 307 -42.07 -11.42 -9.11
N GLU A 308 -41.20 -12.17 -9.74
CA GLU A 308 -39.85 -12.50 -9.25
C GLU A 308 -38.81 -11.91 -10.15
N VAL A 309 -37.68 -11.50 -9.58
CA VAL A 309 -36.49 -11.09 -10.34
C VAL A 309 -35.78 -12.35 -10.78
N THR A 310 -35.81 -12.67 -12.07
CA THR A 310 -35.21 -13.89 -12.62
C THR A 310 -33.75 -13.70 -13.03
N GLY A 311 -33.40 -12.53 -13.51
CA GLY A 311 -32.02 -12.25 -13.90
C GLY A 311 -31.73 -10.77 -14.11
N TYR A 312 -30.44 -10.44 -14.17
CA TYR A 312 -29.95 -9.10 -14.46
C TYR A 312 -28.62 -9.17 -15.24
N GLY A 313 -28.32 -8.16 -16.02
CA GLY A 313 -27.10 -8.12 -16.83
C GLY A 313 -27.01 -6.90 -17.72
N PHE A 314 -26.14 -6.97 -18.71
CA PHE A 314 -25.90 -5.90 -19.65
C PHE A 314 -26.02 -6.41 -21.09
N THR A 315 -26.50 -5.56 -21.98
CA THR A 315 -26.58 -5.82 -23.43
C THR A 315 -26.29 -4.54 -24.19
N ASN A 316 -25.69 -4.67 -25.35
CA ASN A 316 -25.45 -3.58 -26.31
C ASN A 316 -26.11 -3.82 -27.68
N LEU A 317 -26.93 -4.88 -27.80
CA LEU A 317 -27.58 -5.24 -29.05
C LEU A 317 -29.11 -5.17 -28.87
N SER A 318 -29.75 -4.31 -29.64
CA SER A 318 -31.21 -4.16 -29.65
C SER A 318 -31.95 -5.45 -29.99
N PHE A 319 -31.33 -6.34 -30.79
CA PHE A 319 -31.85 -7.67 -31.09
C PHE A 319 -31.97 -8.54 -29.83
N GLN A 320 -31.00 -8.50 -28.93
CA GLN A 320 -31.03 -9.26 -27.66
C GLN A 320 -32.15 -8.77 -26.76
N GLU A 321 -32.45 -7.48 -26.78
CA GLU A 321 -33.48 -6.87 -25.94
C GLU A 321 -34.90 -7.23 -26.43
N SER A 322 -35.07 -7.56 -27.70
CA SER A 322 -36.38 -7.86 -28.32
C SER A 322 -36.78 -9.34 -28.21
N GLN A 323 -35.86 -10.24 -27.84
CA GLN A 323 -36.10 -11.67 -27.73
C GLN A 323 -35.90 -12.18 -26.30
N LEU A 324 -37.00 -12.56 -25.66
CA LEU A 324 -37.00 -12.97 -24.26
C LEU A 324 -36.10 -14.19 -23.98
N ASP A 325 -36.09 -15.18 -24.87
CA ASP A 325 -35.26 -16.38 -24.73
C ASP A 325 -33.77 -16.06 -24.79
N VAL A 326 -33.40 -15.10 -25.66
CA VAL A 326 -32.00 -14.60 -25.75
C VAL A 326 -31.65 -13.86 -24.48
N LEU A 327 -32.52 -12.97 -23.97
CA LEU A 327 -32.29 -12.30 -22.71
C LEU A 327 -32.08 -13.28 -21.55
N LYS A 328 -32.91 -14.30 -21.44
CA LYS A 328 -32.78 -15.35 -20.41
C LYS A 328 -31.41 -16.06 -20.46
N SER A 329 -30.89 -16.26 -21.66
CA SER A 329 -29.59 -16.95 -21.81
C SER A 329 -28.38 -16.10 -21.46
N ILE A 330 -28.46 -14.77 -21.57
CA ILE A 330 -27.34 -13.84 -21.32
C ILE A 330 -27.37 -13.18 -19.95
N LEU A 331 -28.54 -13.14 -19.28
CA LEU A 331 -28.66 -12.53 -17.95
C LEU A 331 -28.15 -13.47 -16.86
N THR A 332 -27.47 -12.89 -15.87
CA THR A 332 -27.06 -13.62 -14.68
C THR A 332 -28.29 -13.92 -13.82
N PRO A 333 -28.56 -15.19 -13.49
CA PRO A 333 -29.67 -15.55 -12.61
C PRO A 333 -29.54 -14.93 -11.23
N THR A 334 -30.67 -14.58 -10.62
CA THR A 334 -30.71 -14.01 -9.29
C THR A 334 -30.91 -15.12 -8.25
N GLU A 335 -29.92 -15.40 -7.41
CA GLU A 335 -30.06 -16.40 -6.34
C GLU A 335 -31.01 -15.95 -5.24
N ASN A 336 -30.93 -14.69 -4.81
CA ASN A 336 -31.78 -14.12 -3.77
C ASN A 336 -32.87 -13.21 -4.37
N LYS A 337 -33.93 -13.83 -4.88
CA LYS A 337 -35.03 -13.16 -5.58
C LYS A 337 -35.78 -12.16 -4.68
N GLU A 338 -36.02 -12.50 -3.43
CA GLU A 338 -36.72 -11.64 -2.44
C GLU A 338 -35.93 -10.36 -2.15
N LEU A 339 -34.62 -10.48 -1.94
CA LEU A 339 -33.75 -9.34 -1.73
C LEU A 339 -33.72 -8.44 -2.96
N ALA A 340 -33.52 -9.02 -4.15
CA ALA A 340 -33.51 -8.28 -5.41
C ALA A 340 -34.82 -7.54 -5.63
N LYS A 341 -35.96 -8.20 -5.42
CA LYS A 341 -37.31 -7.61 -5.49
C LYS A 341 -37.48 -6.41 -4.55
N SER A 342 -37.05 -6.57 -3.30
CA SER A 342 -37.13 -5.50 -2.29
C SER A 342 -36.28 -4.28 -2.69
N ILE A 343 -35.05 -4.50 -3.21
CA ILE A 343 -34.15 -3.44 -3.65
C ILE A 343 -34.77 -2.66 -4.82
N ILE A 344 -35.26 -3.37 -5.83
CA ILE A 344 -35.84 -2.77 -7.04
C ILE A 344 -37.10 -1.98 -6.69
N LYS A 345 -38.01 -2.53 -5.89
CA LYS A 345 -39.21 -1.81 -5.44
C LYS A 345 -38.88 -0.53 -4.68
N ASN A 346 -37.95 -0.62 -3.74
CA ASN A 346 -37.50 0.56 -2.98
C ASN A 346 -36.83 1.61 -3.86
N TYR A 347 -36.12 1.19 -4.91
CA TYR A 347 -35.51 2.12 -5.87
C TYR A 347 -36.58 2.83 -6.70
N LEU A 348 -37.51 2.08 -7.30
CA LEU A 348 -38.57 2.60 -8.17
C LEU A 348 -39.55 3.53 -7.46
N LYS A 349 -39.70 3.48 -6.13
CA LYS A 349 -40.54 4.41 -5.36
C LYS A 349 -40.04 5.87 -5.48
N ASN A 350 -38.75 6.09 -5.61
CA ASN A 350 -38.16 7.43 -5.52
C ASN A 350 -37.24 7.78 -6.72
N ASN A 351 -37.09 6.87 -7.68
CA ASN A 351 -36.14 7.07 -8.79
C ASN A 351 -36.75 6.55 -10.10
N ALA A 352 -36.50 7.23 -11.20
CA ALA A 352 -36.85 6.79 -12.53
C ALA A 352 -35.79 5.84 -13.11
N VAL A 353 -36.20 5.01 -14.04
CA VAL A 353 -35.37 4.18 -14.92
C VAL A 353 -35.58 4.63 -16.37
N SER A 354 -34.70 4.22 -17.29
CA SER A 354 -34.79 4.67 -18.68
C SER A 354 -36.07 4.19 -19.36
N LYS A 355 -36.43 2.91 -19.13
CA LYS A 355 -37.63 2.32 -19.74
C LYS A 355 -38.11 1.11 -18.92
N ILE A 356 -39.43 0.88 -18.90
CA ILE A 356 -40.05 -0.37 -18.43
C ILE A 356 -40.82 -0.95 -19.58
N ILE A 357 -40.49 -2.16 -20.00
CA ILE A 357 -41.14 -2.90 -21.08
C ILE A 357 -41.98 -4.01 -20.44
N ARG A 358 -43.28 -4.03 -20.69
CA ARG A 358 -44.23 -5.06 -20.20
C ARG A 358 -44.47 -6.07 -21.31
N PHE A 359 -44.66 -7.32 -20.96
CA PHE A 359 -44.96 -8.40 -21.90
C PHE A 359 -45.91 -9.42 -21.30
#